data_e0cb459a4bd3359e54d073942e6fbf06
#
_entry.id   e0cb459a4bd3359e54d073942e6fbf06
#
_cell.length_a   1.000
_cell.length_b   1.000
_cell.length_c   1.000
_cell.angle_alpha   90.00
_cell.angle_beta   90.00
_cell.angle_gamma   90.00
#
_symmetry.space_group_name_H-M   'P 1'
#
loop_
_entity.id
_entity.type
_entity.pdbx_description
1 polymer ?
#
loop_
_entity_poly.entity_id
_entity_poly.type
_entity_poly.pdbx_seq_one_letter_code
_entity_poly.pdbx_strand_id
1 'polypeptide(L)'
;TDTARHEKLYSILTRFRYNSISRSHQVDTLSQLIAATPHARIVCGDFNDTPLSYTYRLMSRGLQDAFREKGRGFSHTYRGFYDTFRIDYVLVSDAFEVISYEVPQVEFSDHHPVFVRLKYNSQRQ
;
A
#
# COMPACT_ATOMS: atom_id res chain seq x y z
N THR A 1 -16.27 28.09 -18.78
CA THR A 1 -16.16 27.83 -20.21
C THR A 1 -15.52 26.46 -20.46
N ASP A 2 -15.78 25.86 -21.59
CA ASP A 2 -15.20 24.57 -21.95
C ASP A 2 -13.66 24.61 -22.02
N THR A 3 -13.11 25.71 -22.50
CA THR A 3 -11.65 25.92 -22.57
C THR A 3 -11.02 25.86 -21.18
N ALA A 4 -11.58 26.61 -20.20
CA ALA A 4 -11.05 26.61 -18.83
C ALA A 4 -11.17 25.22 -18.17
N ARG A 5 -12.22 24.47 -18.49
CA ARG A 5 -12.42 23.10 -17.99
C ARG A 5 -11.38 22.16 -18.60
N HIS A 6 -11.09 22.29 -19.89
CA HIS A 6 -10.06 21.50 -20.57
C HIS A 6 -8.66 21.79 -20.04
N GLU A 7 -8.32 23.04 -19.82
CA GLU A 7 -7.03 23.45 -19.24
C GLU A 7 -6.85 22.88 -17.83
N LYS A 8 -7.89 22.94 -17.01
CA LYS A 8 -7.88 22.41 -15.66
C LYS A 8 -7.69 20.89 -15.66
N LEU A 9 -8.40 20.19 -16.53
CA LEU A 9 -8.27 18.74 -16.66
C LEU A 9 -6.87 18.36 -17.13
N TYR A 10 -6.33 19.04 -18.14
CA TYR A 10 -4.98 18.80 -18.62
C TYR A 10 -3.93 19.01 -17.50
N SER A 11 -4.06 20.08 -16.75
CA SER A 11 -3.18 20.37 -15.60
C SER A 11 -3.22 19.24 -14.55
N ILE A 12 -4.40 18.74 -14.23
CA ILE A 12 -4.59 17.64 -13.28
C ILE A 12 -3.92 16.37 -13.81
N LEU A 13 -4.15 16.02 -15.07
CA LEU A 13 -3.58 14.82 -15.68
C LEU A 13 -2.04 14.90 -15.76
N THR A 14 -1.48 16.05 -16.11
CA THR A 14 -0.03 16.27 -16.16
C THR A 14 0.58 16.10 -14.76
N ARG A 15 -0.02 16.69 -13.76
CA ARG A 15 0.43 16.57 -12.36
C ARG A 15 0.37 15.13 -11.86
N PHE A 16 -0.69 14.43 -12.17
CA PHE A 16 -0.85 13.01 -11.82
C PHE A 16 0.25 12.16 -12.46
N ARG A 17 0.52 12.36 -13.74
CA ARG A 17 1.59 11.66 -14.47
C ARG A 17 2.97 11.92 -13.85
N TYR A 18 3.29 13.17 -13.54
CA TYR A 18 4.55 13.53 -12.92
C TYR A 18 4.72 12.86 -11.54
N ASN A 19 3.71 12.94 -10.69
CA ASN A 19 3.74 12.31 -9.38
C ASN A 19 3.89 10.78 -9.47
N SER A 20 3.28 10.16 -10.46
CA SER A 20 3.37 8.73 -10.70
C SER A 20 4.79 8.31 -11.09
N ILE A 21 5.47 9.06 -11.97
CA ILE A 21 6.85 8.81 -12.36
C ILE A 21 7.79 8.98 -11.17
N SER A 22 7.66 10.05 -10.39
CA SER A 22 8.46 10.30 -9.20
C SER A 22 8.30 9.18 -8.17
N ARG A 23 7.07 8.70 -7.94
CA ARG A 23 6.81 7.57 -7.06
C ARG A 23 7.47 6.28 -7.54
N SER A 24 7.49 6.03 -8.86
CA SER A 24 8.14 4.85 -9.42
C SER A 24 9.62 4.80 -9.08
N HIS A 25 10.33 5.92 -9.18
CA HIS A 25 11.74 6.01 -8.81
C HIS A 25 11.96 5.78 -7.32
N GLN A 26 11.12 6.34 -6.46
CA GLN A 26 11.18 6.13 -5.01
C GLN A 26 10.95 4.66 -4.65
N VAL A 27 9.97 4.03 -5.29
CA VAL A 27 9.61 2.63 -5.07
C VAL A 27 10.75 1.70 -5.51
N ASP A 28 11.40 1.98 -6.64
CA ASP A 28 12.56 1.21 -7.09
C ASP A 28 13.66 1.22 -6.04
N THR A 29 13.99 2.39 -5.51
CA THR A 29 15.01 2.54 -4.46
C THR A 29 14.62 1.80 -3.18
N LEU A 30 13.39 1.98 -2.72
CA LEU A 30 12.89 1.31 -1.51
C LEU A 30 12.86 -0.21 -1.65
N SER A 31 12.41 -0.72 -2.80
CA SER A 31 12.34 -2.17 -3.02
C SER A 31 13.72 -2.81 -3.02
N GLN A 32 14.73 -2.13 -3.57
CA GLN A 32 16.11 -2.59 -3.52
C GLN A 32 16.65 -2.61 -2.09
N LEU A 33 16.35 -1.59 -1.30
CA LEU A 33 16.74 -1.52 0.09
C LEU A 33 16.11 -2.64 0.93
N ILE A 34 14.83 -2.89 0.72
CA ILE A 34 14.10 -3.97 1.39
C ILE A 34 14.70 -5.32 1.02
N ALA A 35 14.95 -5.57 -0.26
CA ALA A 35 15.55 -6.82 -0.73
C ALA A 35 16.96 -7.04 -0.20
N ALA A 36 17.74 -5.98 0.01
CA ALA A 36 19.09 -6.03 0.53
C ALA A 36 19.16 -6.19 2.05
N THR A 37 18.05 -6.01 2.76
CA THR A 37 18.01 -6.13 4.22
C THR A 37 17.90 -7.60 4.61
N PRO A 38 18.89 -8.16 5.34
CA PRO A 38 18.94 -9.60 5.66
C PRO A 38 18.10 -10.00 6.88
N HIS A 39 17.47 -9.06 7.54
CA HIS A 39 16.73 -9.30 8.78
C HIS A 39 15.23 -9.45 8.54
N ALA A 40 14.52 -9.91 9.56
CA ALA A 40 13.07 -9.91 9.59
C ALA A 40 12.56 -8.49 9.33
N ARG A 41 11.57 -8.35 8.44
CA ARG A 41 11.11 -7.04 7.94
C ARG A 41 9.60 -6.90 8.06
N ILE A 42 9.20 -5.71 8.46
CA ILE A 42 7.81 -5.24 8.38
C ILE A 42 7.83 -3.94 7.60
N VAL A 43 7.10 -3.91 6.48
CA VAL A 43 6.96 -2.73 5.65
C VAL A 43 5.49 -2.32 5.67
N CYS A 44 5.22 -1.15 6.18
CA CYS A 44 3.85 -0.65 6.25
C CYS A 44 3.79 0.82 5.88
N GLY A 45 2.67 1.22 5.31
CA GLY A 45 2.45 2.60 4.91
C GLY A 45 1.36 2.75 3.89
N ASP A 46 1.11 4.01 3.56
CA ASP A 46 0.22 4.44 2.51
C ASP A 46 1.00 4.48 1.18
N PHE A 47 0.67 3.59 0.26
CA PHE A 47 1.32 3.54 -1.04
C PHE A 47 0.64 4.45 -2.07
N ASN A 48 -0.49 5.04 -1.73
CA ASN A 48 -1.33 5.84 -2.65
C ASN A 48 -1.73 5.08 -3.92
N ASP A 49 -1.66 3.75 -3.90
CA ASP A 49 -1.92 2.88 -5.03
C ASP A 49 -2.61 1.59 -4.60
N THR A 50 -3.41 1.03 -5.51
CA THR A 50 -4.14 -0.22 -5.29
C THR A 50 -3.25 -1.45 -5.52
N PRO A 51 -3.72 -2.67 -5.15
CA PRO A 51 -2.95 -3.91 -5.35
C PRO A 51 -2.62 -4.25 -6.81
N LEU A 52 -3.27 -3.59 -7.78
CA LEU A 52 -2.99 -3.80 -9.21
C LEU A 52 -1.83 -2.96 -9.72
N SER A 53 -1.27 -2.07 -8.90
CA SER A 53 -0.26 -1.11 -9.31
C SER A 53 1.14 -1.69 -9.40
N TYR A 54 2.01 -0.99 -10.13
CA TYR A 54 3.44 -1.24 -10.18
C TYR A 54 4.07 -1.14 -8.77
N THR A 55 3.69 -0.11 -8.01
CA THR A 55 4.17 0.12 -6.65
C THR A 55 3.93 -1.11 -5.77
N TYR A 56 2.70 -1.60 -5.74
CA TYR A 56 2.35 -2.77 -4.94
C TYR A 56 3.14 -4.02 -5.38
N ARG A 57 3.19 -4.28 -6.68
CA ARG A 57 3.90 -5.46 -7.19
C ARG A 57 5.38 -5.46 -6.81
N LEU A 58 6.01 -4.30 -6.87
CA LEU A 58 7.43 -4.18 -6.57
C LEU A 58 7.70 -4.26 -5.06
N MET A 59 6.90 -3.55 -4.26
CA MET A 59 7.07 -3.50 -2.80
C MET A 59 6.71 -4.83 -2.12
N SER A 60 5.76 -5.58 -2.66
CA SER A 60 5.33 -6.85 -2.08
C SER A 60 6.18 -8.05 -2.49
N ARG A 61 7.14 -7.86 -3.39
CA ARG A 61 8.00 -8.95 -3.88
C ARG A 61 8.79 -9.57 -2.73
N GLY A 62 8.62 -10.89 -2.54
CA GLY A 62 9.30 -11.62 -1.48
C GLY A 62 8.75 -11.37 -0.07
N LEU A 63 7.63 -10.65 0.05
CA LEU A 63 6.95 -10.40 1.32
C LEU A 63 5.54 -10.96 1.29
N GLN A 64 5.01 -11.24 2.49
CA GLN A 64 3.61 -11.61 2.66
C GLN A 64 2.77 -10.35 2.80
N ASP A 65 1.67 -10.24 2.07
CA ASP A 65 0.66 -9.20 2.26
C ASP A 65 -0.31 -9.66 3.35
N ALA A 66 -0.35 -8.95 4.46
CA ALA A 66 -1.15 -9.34 5.62
C ALA A 66 -2.65 -9.50 5.30
N PHE A 67 -3.18 -8.66 4.39
CA PHE A 67 -4.56 -8.82 3.94
C PHE A 67 -4.77 -10.14 3.19
N ARG A 68 -3.87 -10.49 2.29
CA ARG A 68 -4.00 -11.75 1.51
C ARG A 68 -3.90 -12.97 2.40
N GLU A 69 -3.19 -12.87 3.51
CA GLU A 69 -3.04 -13.98 4.46
C GLU A 69 -4.29 -14.15 5.34
N LYS A 70 -4.83 -13.07 5.89
CA LYS A 70 -5.89 -13.13 6.92
C LYS A 70 -7.03 -12.15 6.73
N GLY A 71 -7.00 -11.31 5.69
CA GLY A 71 -8.11 -10.40 5.38
C GLY A 71 -9.31 -11.15 4.79
N ARG A 72 -10.47 -10.52 4.85
CA ARG A 72 -11.72 -11.06 4.30
C ARG A 72 -12.41 -10.04 3.42
N GLY A 73 -13.00 -10.52 2.32
CA GLY A 73 -13.77 -9.71 1.40
C GLY A 73 -12.93 -8.62 0.72
N PHE A 74 -13.53 -7.48 0.47
CA PHE A 74 -12.82 -6.32 -0.04
C PHE A 74 -12.32 -5.50 1.14
N SER A 75 -11.00 -5.34 1.23
CA SER A 75 -10.40 -4.42 2.19
C SER A 75 -10.29 -3.04 1.54
N HIS A 76 -10.92 -2.05 2.14
CA HIS A 76 -10.76 -0.67 1.74
C HIS A 76 -10.22 0.12 2.92
N THR A 77 -9.05 0.69 2.73
CA THR A 77 -8.34 1.47 3.75
C THR A 77 -8.46 2.97 3.49
N TYR A 78 -8.87 3.35 2.29
CA TYR A 78 -9.10 4.74 1.91
C TYR A 78 -10.58 5.03 1.78
N ARG A 79 -11.06 6.01 2.54
CA ARG A 79 -12.48 6.38 2.62
C ARG A 79 -12.93 7.28 1.48
N GLY A 80 -12.00 7.98 0.83
CA GLY A 80 -12.30 8.80 -0.32
C GLY A 80 -12.75 7.96 -1.52
N PHE A 81 -13.41 8.58 -2.49
CA PHE A 81 -13.85 7.95 -3.72
C PHE A 81 -14.68 6.68 -3.49
N TYR A 82 -15.81 6.82 -2.76
CA TYR A 82 -16.78 5.75 -2.46
C TYR A 82 -16.26 4.65 -1.52
N ASP A 83 -15.21 4.93 -0.77
CA ASP A 83 -14.70 3.99 0.25
C ASP A 83 -14.36 2.61 -0.34
N THR A 84 -13.68 2.59 -1.49
CA THR A 84 -13.49 1.37 -2.28
C THR A 84 -12.06 0.90 -2.42
N PHE A 85 -11.06 1.70 -2.00
CA PHE A 85 -9.67 1.38 -2.30
C PHE A 85 -8.88 0.92 -1.07
N ARG A 86 -8.11 -0.14 -1.27
CA ARG A 86 -7.05 -0.53 -0.35
C ARG A 86 -5.74 0.07 -0.86
N ILE A 87 -5.21 1.05 -0.14
CA ILE A 87 -3.96 1.75 -0.47
C ILE A 87 -2.95 1.73 0.67
N ASP A 88 -3.37 1.34 1.86
CA ASP A 88 -2.51 1.16 3.03
C ASP A 88 -2.20 -0.33 3.21
N TYR A 89 -0.93 -0.66 3.37
CA TYR A 89 -0.46 -2.04 3.35
C TYR A 89 0.40 -2.37 4.56
N VAL A 90 0.35 -3.63 4.97
CA VAL A 90 1.28 -4.23 5.90
C VAL A 90 1.86 -5.47 5.22
N LEU A 91 3.15 -5.39 4.89
CA LEU A 91 3.90 -6.44 4.20
C LEU A 91 4.98 -6.95 5.16
N VAL A 92 5.10 -8.27 5.28
CA VAL A 92 6.01 -8.86 6.26
C VAL A 92 6.83 -9.99 5.64
N SER A 93 8.05 -10.15 6.11
CA SER A 93 8.91 -11.27 5.71
C SER A 93 8.43 -12.58 6.33
N ASP A 94 8.98 -13.69 5.85
CA ASP A 94 8.62 -15.05 6.29
C ASP A 94 8.91 -15.33 7.76
N ALA A 95 9.69 -14.48 8.41
CA ALA A 95 9.92 -14.58 9.85
C ALA A 95 8.67 -14.34 10.69
N PHE A 96 7.62 -13.77 10.08
CA PHE A 96 6.36 -13.48 10.74
C PHE A 96 5.24 -14.38 10.22
N GLU A 97 4.41 -14.85 11.13
CA GLU A 97 3.11 -15.43 10.82
C GLU A 97 2.04 -14.37 11.03
N VAL A 98 1.21 -14.14 10.03
CA VAL A 98 0.07 -13.21 10.16
C VAL A 98 -1.06 -13.93 10.90
N ILE A 99 -1.41 -13.44 12.08
CA ILE A 99 -2.45 -14.04 12.92
C ILE A 99 -3.81 -13.45 12.61
N SER A 100 -3.89 -12.13 12.44
CA SER A 100 -5.15 -11.45 12.14
C SER A 100 -4.90 -10.15 11.36
N TYR A 101 -5.93 -9.75 10.63
CA TYR A 101 -5.96 -8.51 9.86
C TYR A 101 -7.34 -7.88 10.02
N GLU A 102 -7.39 -6.64 10.46
CA GLU A 102 -8.64 -5.91 10.68
C GLU A 102 -8.52 -4.47 10.20
N VAL A 103 -9.59 -3.96 9.60
CA VAL A 103 -9.69 -2.55 9.18
C VAL A 103 -10.97 -1.96 9.80
N PRO A 104 -10.90 -1.46 11.03
CA PRO A 104 -12.04 -0.79 11.64
C PRO A 104 -12.45 0.42 10.82
N GLN A 105 -13.74 0.55 10.55
CA GLN A 105 -14.26 1.68 9.79
C GLN A 105 -14.43 2.88 10.70
N VAL A 106 -13.82 4.00 10.33
CA VAL A 106 -13.83 5.24 11.11
C VAL A 106 -14.37 6.39 10.27
N GLU A 107 -14.91 7.42 10.93
CA GLU A 107 -15.50 8.58 10.24
C GLU A 107 -14.66 9.86 10.40
N PHE A 108 -13.64 9.84 11.26
CA PHE A 108 -12.84 11.02 11.58
C PHE A 108 -11.62 11.20 10.68
N SER A 109 -11.38 10.29 9.74
CA SER A 109 -10.25 10.35 8.81
C SER A 109 -10.68 9.83 7.44
N ASP A 110 -9.96 10.22 6.38
CA ASP A 110 -10.12 9.68 5.03
C ASP A 110 -9.42 8.33 4.84
N HIS A 111 -8.65 7.88 5.84
CA HIS A 111 -8.10 6.54 5.92
C HIS A 111 -8.70 5.79 7.09
N HIS A 112 -8.94 4.48 6.90
CA HIS A 112 -9.27 3.58 7.99
C HIS A 112 -7.98 2.98 8.55
N PRO A 113 -7.87 2.79 9.88
CA PRO A 113 -6.69 2.16 10.46
C PRO A 113 -6.62 0.68 10.07
N VAL A 114 -5.39 0.19 9.90
CA VAL A 114 -5.13 -1.23 9.65
C VAL A 114 -4.48 -1.82 10.89
N PHE A 115 -5.10 -2.84 11.47
CA PHE A 115 -4.58 -3.58 12.61
C PHE A 115 -4.16 -4.96 12.17
N VAL A 116 -2.90 -5.31 12.40
CA VAL A 116 -2.36 -6.62 12.08
C VAL A 116 -1.69 -7.19 13.31
N ARG A 117 -2.03 -8.44 13.63
CA ARG A 117 -1.36 -9.18 14.68
C ARG A 117 -0.40 -10.17 14.03
N LEU A 118 0.84 -10.14 14.48
CA LEU A 118 1.93 -10.96 13.95
C LEU A 118 2.54 -11.80 15.05
N LYS A 119 2.97 -13.01 14.69
CA LYS A 119 3.82 -13.84 15.52
C LYS A 119 5.21 -13.91 14.91
N TYR A 120 6.22 -13.54 15.68
CA TYR A 120 7.61 -13.62 15.26
C TYR A 120 8.17 -15.02 15.51
N ASN A 121 8.83 -15.58 14.50
CA ASN A 121 9.54 -16.84 14.57
C ASN A 121 11.00 -16.63 14.19
N SER A 122 11.89 -16.57 15.19
CA SER A 122 13.31 -16.28 14.99
C SER A 122 14.05 -17.33 14.16
N GLN A 123 13.49 -18.53 14.01
CA GLN A 123 14.12 -19.61 13.24
C GLN A 123 13.84 -19.52 11.73
N ARG A 124 12.96 -18.61 11.32
CA ARG A 124 12.58 -18.41 9.91
C ARG A 124 13.27 -17.20 9.26
N GLN A 125 14.29 -16.68 9.87
CA GLN A 125 15.02 -15.54 9.29
C GLN A 125 15.66 -15.88 7.95
#